data_8b272dc30a3bb73a26603f331b1ed1df
#
_entry.id   8b272dc30a3bb73a26603f331b1ed1df
#
_cell.length_a   1.000
_cell.length_b   1.000
_cell.length_c   1.000
_cell.angle_alpha   90.00
_cell.angle_beta   90.00
_cell.angle_gamma   90.00
#
_symmetry.space_group_name_H-M   'P 1'
#
loop_
_entity.id
_entity.type
_entity.pdbx_description
1 polymer ?
#
loop_
_entity_poly.entity_id
_entity_poly.type
_entity_poly.pdbx_seq_one_letter_code
_entity_poly.pdbx_strand_id
1 'polypeptide(L)'
;MIYPDFPANEKNRLLTLEKLQLLNTGSEENYDNITKLASFICDTPVSLITLIGESTQWFKSKIGTEHTEIPRELSHCAHAIMNPDELMEVPDTREDERFFDNPFTTEDPKVLFYAGMPLKAYNGSVLGTLCVLDVAPKVLSNEQKVALQSLAKQVENLFELRRHNLQLEKATLELQARNEQLKNFAGVVSHDMKMPLANMIITTDLIKAKYANKFDEEGIEYLNYLKQSSFKLSNYITGILQHYESENLTAQKDEEFDIHDLLEGIIDLLNINDNCVINLPENNMMLNCNRIALEQIFLNLIGNSLKYNNKEEIIIDVLCSNGGKFYNFSITDNGVGIPKDKQEDIFELFTVIEEQDRSGNRGNGIGLSTVKKLVNSLGGEISVVSEVNKGTTFNFSMNGNACE
;
A
#
# COMPACT_ATOMS: atom_id res chain seq x y z
N MET A 1 -45.20 -29.68 -8.32
CA MET A 1 -43.95 -29.11 -7.83
C MET A 1 -44.24 -28.12 -6.72
N ILE A 2 -43.48 -28.18 -5.64
CA ILE A 2 -43.54 -27.17 -4.59
C ILE A 2 -42.47 -26.14 -4.87
N TYR A 3 -42.84 -24.86 -4.96
CA TYR A 3 -41.88 -23.76 -5.16
C TYR A 3 -41.11 -23.46 -3.88
N PRO A 4 -39.82 -23.14 -3.94
CA PRO A 4 -39.04 -22.80 -2.77
C PRO A 4 -39.52 -21.49 -2.13
N ASP A 5 -39.61 -21.46 -0.81
CA ASP A 5 -39.87 -20.26 -0.03
C ASP A 5 -38.68 -19.30 -0.02
N PHE A 6 -38.90 -18.08 0.46
CA PHE A 6 -37.84 -17.11 0.69
C PHE A 6 -37.37 -17.18 2.15
N PRO A 7 -36.06 -17.22 2.41
CA PRO A 7 -35.53 -17.11 3.77
C PRO A 7 -36.00 -15.84 4.49
N ALA A 8 -36.24 -15.93 5.79
CA ALA A 8 -36.69 -14.79 6.60
C ALA A 8 -35.75 -13.55 6.50
N ASN A 9 -34.48 -13.77 6.21
CA ASN A 9 -33.45 -12.73 6.05
C ASN A 9 -33.13 -12.40 4.59
N GLU A 10 -34.03 -12.70 3.63
CA GLU A 10 -33.78 -12.58 2.17
C GLU A 10 -33.17 -11.24 1.76
N LYS A 11 -33.68 -10.13 2.29
CA LYS A 11 -33.13 -8.81 1.97
C LYS A 11 -31.66 -8.67 2.35
N ASN A 12 -31.26 -9.13 3.54
CA ASN A 12 -29.89 -9.08 4.01
C ASN A 12 -28.99 -10.05 3.24
N ARG A 13 -29.54 -11.21 2.87
CA ARG A 13 -28.88 -12.24 2.05
C ARG A 13 -28.50 -11.66 0.67
N LEU A 14 -29.46 -11.05 -0.02
CA LEU A 14 -29.24 -10.42 -1.33
C LEU A 14 -28.24 -9.26 -1.25
N LEU A 15 -28.32 -8.39 -0.23
CA LEU A 15 -27.35 -7.34 0.00
C LEU A 15 -25.94 -7.89 0.26
N THR A 16 -25.82 -9.04 0.93
CA THR A 16 -24.54 -9.69 1.18
C THR A 16 -23.96 -10.26 -0.10
N LEU A 17 -24.79 -10.88 -0.92
CA LEU A 17 -24.41 -11.41 -2.24
C LEU A 17 -23.93 -10.29 -3.17
N GLU A 18 -24.62 -9.15 -3.21
CA GLU A 18 -24.24 -7.97 -3.97
C GLU A 18 -22.88 -7.40 -3.51
N LYS A 19 -22.68 -7.26 -2.19
CA LYS A 19 -21.41 -6.75 -1.63
C LYS A 19 -20.20 -7.60 -1.96
N LEU A 20 -20.37 -8.91 -2.14
CA LEU A 20 -19.29 -9.81 -2.54
C LEU A 20 -18.96 -9.72 -4.03
N GLN A 21 -19.81 -9.08 -4.84
CA GLN A 21 -19.60 -8.90 -6.28
C GLN A 21 -19.24 -10.21 -6.99
N LEU A 22 -19.95 -11.29 -6.65
CA LEU A 22 -19.71 -12.63 -7.21
C LEU A 22 -20.59 -12.96 -8.42
N LEU A 23 -21.72 -12.27 -8.56
CA LEU A 23 -22.64 -12.47 -9.68
C LEU A 23 -22.02 -11.94 -10.98
N ASN A 24 -22.23 -12.66 -12.07
CA ASN A 24 -21.72 -12.30 -13.42
C ASN A 24 -20.19 -12.17 -13.50
N THR A 25 -19.46 -12.77 -12.57
CA THR A 25 -18.00 -12.91 -12.67
C THR A 25 -17.62 -14.13 -13.49
N GLY A 26 -16.49 -14.09 -14.19
CA GLY A 26 -15.98 -15.24 -14.94
C GLY A 26 -15.62 -16.43 -14.04
N SER A 27 -15.20 -17.51 -14.70
CA SER A 27 -14.62 -18.68 -14.04
C SER A 27 -13.39 -18.29 -13.21
N GLU A 28 -13.26 -18.88 -12.02
CA GLU A 28 -12.12 -18.70 -11.13
C GLU A 28 -11.61 -20.07 -10.69
N GLU A 29 -10.33 -20.36 -10.91
CA GLU A 29 -9.69 -21.64 -10.73
C GLU A 29 -9.94 -22.25 -9.33
N ASN A 30 -9.94 -21.41 -8.29
CA ASN A 30 -10.18 -21.88 -6.93
C ASN A 30 -11.57 -22.52 -6.74
N TYR A 31 -12.62 -21.93 -7.33
CA TYR A 31 -13.96 -22.52 -7.30
C TYR A 31 -14.06 -23.75 -8.19
N ASP A 32 -13.44 -23.72 -9.37
CA ASP A 32 -13.47 -24.82 -10.34
C ASP A 32 -12.75 -26.07 -9.80
N ASN A 33 -11.68 -25.89 -9.04
CA ASN A 33 -11.00 -27.00 -8.40
C ASN A 33 -11.88 -27.67 -7.33
N ILE A 34 -12.68 -26.88 -6.59
CA ILE A 34 -13.62 -27.43 -5.59
C ILE A 34 -14.73 -28.21 -6.25
N THR A 35 -15.33 -27.72 -7.34
CA THR A 35 -16.37 -28.46 -8.08
C THR A 35 -15.82 -29.74 -8.69
N LYS A 36 -14.59 -29.76 -9.22
CA LYS A 36 -13.92 -30.96 -9.72
C LYS A 36 -13.73 -32.01 -8.62
N LEU A 37 -13.24 -31.57 -7.45
CA LEU A 37 -13.06 -32.45 -6.30
C LEU A 37 -14.40 -33.01 -5.79
N ALA A 38 -15.45 -32.20 -5.70
CA ALA A 38 -16.76 -32.63 -5.27
C ALA A 38 -17.36 -33.68 -6.22
N SER A 39 -17.29 -33.46 -7.53
CA SER A 39 -17.70 -34.44 -8.56
C SER A 39 -16.94 -35.76 -8.41
N PHE A 40 -15.62 -35.69 -8.29
CA PHE A 40 -14.73 -36.86 -8.17
C PHE A 40 -15.02 -37.68 -6.87
N ILE A 41 -15.09 -37.00 -5.73
CA ILE A 41 -15.30 -37.65 -4.42
C ILE A 41 -16.70 -38.26 -4.33
N CYS A 42 -17.71 -37.55 -4.81
CA CYS A 42 -19.09 -38.03 -4.77
C CYS A 42 -19.43 -39.00 -5.91
N ASP A 43 -18.49 -39.18 -6.86
CA ASP A 43 -18.67 -40.01 -8.05
C ASP A 43 -19.96 -39.61 -8.79
N THR A 44 -20.08 -38.32 -9.14
CA THR A 44 -21.28 -37.75 -9.80
C THR A 44 -20.85 -37.00 -11.06
N PRO A 45 -21.61 -37.05 -12.16
CA PRO A 45 -21.29 -36.39 -13.40
C PRO A 45 -21.38 -34.85 -13.34
N VAL A 46 -22.19 -34.32 -12.42
CA VAL A 46 -22.45 -32.90 -12.29
C VAL A 46 -22.11 -32.39 -10.89
N SER A 47 -21.34 -31.31 -10.82
CA SER A 47 -21.11 -30.59 -9.57
C SER A 47 -21.13 -29.08 -9.82
N LEU A 48 -21.73 -28.33 -8.91
CA LEU A 48 -21.96 -26.90 -9.05
C LEU A 48 -21.62 -26.14 -7.74
N ILE A 49 -21.05 -24.97 -7.86
CA ILE A 49 -21.17 -23.92 -6.85
C ILE A 49 -22.18 -22.92 -7.38
N THR A 50 -23.29 -22.78 -6.68
CA THR A 50 -24.41 -21.95 -7.10
C THR A 50 -24.61 -20.78 -6.14
N LEU A 51 -25.09 -19.66 -6.67
CA LEU A 51 -25.50 -18.49 -5.91
C LEU A 51 -26.96 -18.18 -6.24
N ILE A 52 -27.79 -18.00 -5.22
CA ILE A 52 -29.22 -17.79 -5.37
C ILE A 52 -29.50 -16.28 -5.38
N GLY A 53 -29.89 -15.75 -6.54
CA GLY A 53 -30.38 -14.39 -6.71
C GLY A 53 -31.83 -14.23 -6.28
N GLU A 54 -32.46 -13.13 -6.65
CA GLU A 54 -33.87 -12.85 -6.39
C GLU A 54 -34.78 -13.77 -7.20
N SER A 55 -34.55 -13.87 -8.53
CA SER A 55 -35.34 -14.69 -9.47
C SER A 55 -34.54 -15.79 -10.16
N THR A 56 -33.22 -15.81 -10.01
CA THR A 56 -32.31 -16.66 -10.77
C THR A 56 -31.31 -17.34 -9.85
N GLN A 57 -31.02 -18.61 -10.11
CA GLN A 57 -29.87 -19.31 -9.56
C GLN A 57 -28.73 -19.20 -10.58
N TRP A 58 -27.63 -18.58 -10.17
CA TRP A 58 -26.43 -18.42 -11.00
C TRP A 58 -25.35 -19.44 -10.61
N PHE A 59 -24.61 -19.96 -11.61
CA PHE A 59 -23.56 -20.94 -11.40
C PHE A 59 -22.19 -20.27 -11.40
N LYS A 60 -21.58 -20.13 -10.20
CA LYS A 60 -20.23 -19.56 -10.03
C LYS A 60 -19.16 -20.51 -10.55
N SER A 61 -19.35 -21.81 -10.35
CA SER A 61 -18.52 -22.86 -10.91
C SER A 61 -19.38 -24.05 -11.28
N LYS A 62 -19.02 -24.73 -12.35
CA LYS A 62 -19.83 -25.83 -12.89
C LYS A 62 -18.97 -26.89 -13.57
N ILE A 63 -19.40 -28.13 -13.45
CA ILE A 63 -18.91 -29.27 -14.21
C ILE A 63 -20.10 -30.12 -14.65
N GLY A 64 -20.05 -30.70 -15.85
CA GLY A 64 -21.08 -31.63 -16.35
C GLY A 64 -22.38 -30.96 -16.82
N THR A 65 -22.43 -29.62 -16.98
CA THR A 65 -23.59 -28.90 -17.55
C THR A 65 -23.15 -27.67 -18.36
N GLU A 66 -23.93 -27.36 -19.41
CA GLU A 66 -23.74 -26.16 -20.21
C GLU A 66 -24.47 -24.93 -19.64
N HIS A 67 -25.47 -25.13 -18.78
CA HIS A 67 -26.21 -24.04 -18.17
C HIS A 67 -25.28 -23.14 -17.36
N THR A 68 -25.54 -21.84 -17.37
CA THR A 68 -24.86 -20.83 -16.53
C THR A 68 -25.77 -20.29 -15.43
N GLU A 69 -27.06 -20.39 -15.63
CA GLU A 69 -28.10 -19.98 -14.71
C GLU A 69 -29.40 -20.75 -14.98
N ILE A 70 -30.28 -20.80 -13.99
CA ILE A 70 -31.63 -21.34 -14.11
C ILE A 70 -32.63 -20.48 -13.31
N PRO A 71 -33.94 -20.53 -13.60
CA PRO A 71 -34.95 -19.89 -12.75
C PRO A 71 -34.89 -20.39 -11.33
N ARG A 72 -34.97 -19.49 -10.34
CA ARG A 72 -34.96 -19.83 -8.91
C ARG A 72 -36.07 -20.78 -8.53
N GLU A 73 -37.22 -20.62 -9.12
CA GLU A 73 -38.42 -21.45 -8.85
C GLU A 73 -38.24 -22.94 -9.20
N LEU A 74 -37.32 -23.26 -10.13
CA LEU A 74 -36.97 -24.64 -10.51
C LEU A 74 -35.78 -25.20 -9.74
N SER A 75 -35.20 -24.42 -8.82
CA SER A 75 -33.94 -24.70 -8.18
C SER A 75 -34.05 -25.64 -6.98
N HIS A 76 -33.39 -26.81 -7.01
CA HIS A 76 -33.15 -27.64 -5.83
C HIS A 76 -32.36 -26.89 -4.75
N CYS A 77 -31.37 -26.07 -5.16
CA CYS A 77 -30.51 -25.29 -4.29
C CYS A 77 -31.30 -24.23 -3.50
N ALA A 78 -32.36 -23.65 -4.10
CA ALA A 78 -33.21 -22.69 -3.41
C ALA A 78 -34.03 -23.33 -2.26
N HIS A 79 -34.31 -24.61 -2.33
CA HIS A 79 -34.87 -25.37 -1.19
C HIS A 79 -33.78 -25.66 -0.14
N ALA A 80 -32.55 -26.00 -0.58
CA ALA A 80 -31.45 -26.33 0.33
C ALA A 80 -31.06 -25.15 1.21
N ILE A 81 -31.09 -23.93 0.73
CA ILE A 81 -30.72 -22.72 1.51
C ILE A 81 -31.71 -22.43 2.67
N MET A 82 -32.87 -23.07 2.72
CA MET A 82 -33.84 -22.90 3.81
C MET A 82 -33.35 -23.55 5.11
N ASN A 83 -32.50 -24.59 5.05
CA ASN A 83 -31.88 -25.25 6.18
C ASN A 83 -30.36 -25.03 6.20
N PRO A 84 -29.88 -23.93 6.79
CA PRO A 84 -28.50 -23.45 6.66
C PRO A 84 -27.41 -24.41 7.15
N ASP A 85 -27.75 -25.31 8.07
CA ASP A 85 -26.81 -26.16 8.80
C ASP A 85 -26.79 -27.60 8.32
N GLU A 86 -27.70 -27.96 7.42
CA GLU A 86 -27.93 -29.35 7.02
C GLU A 86 -27.63 -29.55 5.53
N LEU A 87 -26.96 -30.66 5.22
CA LEU A 87 -26.86 -31.16 3.87
C LEU A 87 -28.26 -31.63 3.40
N MET A 88 -28.78 -31.00 2.36
CA MET A 88 -29.99 -31.52 1.71
C MET A 88 -29.59 -32.62 0.74
N GLU A 89 -30.09 -33.86 0.99
CA GLU A 89 -29.92 -34.99 0.11
C GLU A 89 -31.28 -35.50 -0.39
N VAL A 90 -31.40 -35.66 -1.69
CA VAL A 90 -32.59 -36.21 -2.37
C VAL A 90 -32.14 -37.43 -3.17
N PRO A 91 -32.28 -38.65 -2.60
CA PRO A 91 -31.80 -39.90 -3.22
C PRO A 91 -32.45 -40.22 -4.57
N ASP A 92 -33.72 -39.89 -4.73
CA ASP A 92 -34.49 -40.00 -5.97
C ASP A 92 -35.48 -38.84 -6.07
N THR A 93 -35.27 -37.93 -7.02
CA THR A 93 -36.13 -36.76 -7.20
C THR A 93 -37.56 -37.09 -7.62
N ARG A 94 -37.79 -38.28 -8.19
CA ARG A 94 -39.10 -38.75 -8.59
C ARG A 94 -39.98 -39.13 -7.39
N GLU A 95 -39.39 -39.46 -6.25
CA GLU A 95 -40.05 -39.84 -5.02
C GLU A 95 -40.20 -38.65 -4.04
N ASP A 96 -39.60 -37.49 -4.34
CA ASP A 96 -39.67 -36.30 -3.49
C ASP A 96 -40.82 -35.38 -3.93
N GLU A 97 -41.73 -35.07 -3.01
CA GLU A 97 -42.92 -34.23 -3.27
C GLU A 97 -42.59 -32.84 -3.82
N ARG A 98 -41.37 -32.33 -3.56
CA ARG A 98 -40.92 -31.03 -4.06
C ARG A 98 -40.54 -31.07 -5.53
N PHE A 99 -40.04 -32.24 -6.02
CA PHE A 99 -39.30 -32.30 -7.28
C PHE A 99 -39.89 -33.31 -8.30
N PHE A 100 -40.83 -34.17 -7.96
CA PHE A 100 -41.29 -35.26 -8.83
C PHE A 100 -41.83 -34.79 -10.18
N ASP A 101 -42.39 -33.60 -10.28
CA ASP A 101 -42.91 -32.96 -11.49
C ASP A 101 -42.09 -31.73 -11.95
N ASN A 102 -40.85 -31.58 -11.43
CA ASN A 102 -39.92 -30.54 -11.88
C ASN A 102 -39.43 -30.85 -13.31
N PRO A 103 -39.33 -29.86 -14.22
CA PRO A 103 -38.79 -30.08 -15.56
C PRO A 103 -37.42 -30.77 -15.56
N PHE A 104 -36.53 -30.46 -14.62
CA PHE A 104 -35.22 -31.13 -14.50
C PHE A 104 -35.32 -32.60 -14.03
N THR A 105 -36.44 -33.05 -13.46
CA THR A 105 -36.69 -34.43 -13.13
C THR A 105 -37.38 -35.18 -14.28
N THR A 106 -38.22 -34.50 -15.07
CA THR A 106 -39.10 -35.12 -16.07
C THR A 106 -38.55 -35.08 -17.49
N GLU A 107 -37.72 -34.06 -17.82
CA GLU A 107 -37.13 -33.82 -19.16
C GLU A 107 -35.65 -34.16 -19.17
N ASP A 108 -35.13 -34.58 -20.34
CA ASP A 108 -33.69 -34.89 -20.50
C ASP A 108 -32.85 -33.63 -20.66
N PRO A 109 -31.65 -33.60 -20.04
CA PRO A 109 -31.03 -34.60 -19.16
C PRO A 109 -31.67 -34.57 -17.76
N LYS A 110 -32.18 -35.72 -17.32
CA LYS A 110 -32.86 -35.87 -16.01
C LYS A 110 -31.90 -35.76 -14.87
N VAL A 111 -32.26 -34.98 -13.84
CA VAL A 111 -31.60 -34.96 -12.52
C VAL A 111 -32.40 -35.86 -11.59
N LEU A 112 -31.89 -37.06 -11.34
CA LEU A 112 -32.57 -38.03 -10.47
C LEU A 112 -31.98 -38.07 -9.05
N PHE A 113 -30.79 -37.57 -8.84
CA PHE A 113 -30.16 -37.43 -7.54
C PHE A 113 -29.66 -35.99 -7.33
N TYR A 114 -29.82 -35.49 -6.10
CA TYR A 114 -29.31 -34.23 -5.66
C TYR A 114 -28.73 -34.31 -4.25
N ALA A 115 -27.54 -33.76 -4.03
CA ALA A 115 -27.06 -33.47 -2.68
C ALA A 115 -26.35 -32.08 -2.69
N GLY A 116 -26.77 -31.21 -1.77
CA GLY A 116 -26.25 -29.84 -1.70
C GLY A 116 -26.01 -29.37 -0.27
N MET A 117 -24.82 -28.84 -0.04
CA MET A 117 -24.46 -28.20 1.21
C MET A 117 -24.59 -26.67 1.07
N PRO A 118 -25.41 -26.03 1.94
CA PRO A 118 -25.56 -24.58 1.96
C PRO A 118 -24.23 -23.86 2.22
N LEU A 119 -24.03 -22.69 1.57
CA LEU A 119 -22.83 -21.87 1.65
C LEU A 119 -23.14 -20.57 2.42
N LYS A 120 -22.52 -20.40 3.57
CA LYS A 120 -22.74 -19.26 4.45
C LYS A 120 -21.70 -18.17 4.23
N ALA A 121 -22.16 -16.94 4.23
CA ALA A 121 -21.30 -15.77 4.34
C ALA A 121 -20.98 -15.44 5.81
N TYR A 122 -20.07 -14.50 6.03
CA TYR A 122 -19.57 -14.02 7.32
C TYR A 122 -20.67 -13.62 8.34
N ASN A 123 -21.84 -13.24 7.88
CA ASN A 123 -22.97 -12.81 8.70
C ASN A 123 -24.06 -13.88 8.87
N GLY A 124 -23.76 -15.12 8.49
CA GLY A 124 -24.68 -16.25 8.55
C GLY A 124 -25.72 -16.30 7.41
N SER A 125 -25.70 -15.35 6.48
CA SER A 125 -26.59 -15.40 5.30
C SER A 125 -26.16 -16.53 4.37
N VAL A 126 -27.08 -17.38 3.97
CA VAL A 126 -26.81 -18.47 3.02
C VAL A 126 -26.94 -17.94 1.60
N LEU A 127 -25.85 -17.94 0.85
CA LEU A 127 -25.80 -17.34 -0.47
C LEU A 127 -26.16 -18.29 -1.60
N GLY A 128 -25.95 -19.59 -1.38
CA GLY A 128 -26.16 -20.63 -2.37
C GLY A 128 -25.75 -22.00 -1.85
N THR A 129 -25.32 -22.90 -2.71
CA THR A 129 -24.89 -24.25 -2.34
C THR A 129 -23.67 -24.72 -3.13
N LEU A 130 -22.88 -25.59 -2.51
CA LEU A 130 -22.05 -26.56 -3.23
C LEU A 130 -22.88 -27.83 -3.38
N CYS A 131 -23.20 -28.23 -4.59
CA CYS A 131 -24.05 -29.40 -4.84
C CYS A 131 -23.46 -30.33 -5.90
N VAL A 132 -23.90 -31.60 -5.81
CA VAL A 132 -23.62 -32.67 -6.75
C VAL A 132 -24.93 -33.28 -7.21
N LEU A 133 -24.99 -33.64 -8.51
CA LEU A 133 -26.21 -34.17 -9.14
C LEU A 133 -25.86 -35.37 -10.01
N ASP A 134 -26.81 -36.26 -10.16
CA ASP A 134 -26.67 -37.47 -10.98
C ASP A 134 -27.94 -37.72 -11.80
N VAL A 135 -27.80 -38.46 -12.90
CA VAL A 135 -28.89 -38.94 -13.76
C VAL A 135 -29.47 -40.27 -13.28
N ALA A 136 -28.89 -40.85 -12.24
CA ALA A 136 -29.35 -42.08 -11.59
C ALA A 136 -29.58 -41.81 -10.09
N PRO A 137 -30.56 -42.48 -9.45
CA PRO A 137 -30.76 -42.44 -8.00
C PRO A 137 -29.50 -42.87 -7.27
N LYS A 138 -29.18 -42.21 -6.16
CA LYS A 138 -27.94 -42.41 -5.40
C LYS A 138 -28.14 -42.03 -3.92
N VAL A 139 -27.29 -42.60 -3.06
CA VAL A 139 -27.17 -42.24 -1.65
C VAL A 139 -25.69 -42.02 -1.36
N LEU A 140 -25.33 -40.88 -0.80
CA LEU A 140 -23.93 -40.59 -0.42
C LEU A 140 -23.51 -41.38 0.82
N SER A 141 -22.28 -41.88 0.83
CA SER A 141 -21.70 -42.43 2.05
C SER A 141 -21.45 -41.32 3.09
N ASN A 142 -21.23 -41.69 4.34
CA ASN A 142 -20.90 -40.72 5.39
C ASN A 142 -19.61 -39.97 5.10
N GLU A 143 -18.61 -40.66 4.51
CA GLU A 143 -17.34 -40.05 4.11
C GLU A 143 -17.53 -39.01 3.00
N GLN A 144 -18.38 -39.28 2.02
CA GLN A 144 -18.74 -38.34 0.94
C GLN A 144 -19.49 -37.12 1.49
N LYS A 145 -20.42 -37.30 2.43
CA LYS A 145 -21.13 -36.20 3.10
C LYS A 145 -20.15 -35.29 3.87
N VAL A 146 -19.23 -35.86 4.64
CA VAL A 146 -18.21 -35.12 5.39
C VAL A 146 -17.26 -34.38 4.43
N ALA A 147 -16.87 -35.00 3.32
CA ALA A 147 -16.04 -34.38 2.32
C ALA A 147 -16.75 -33.18 1.65
N LEU A 148 -18.03 -33.35 1.28
CA LEU A 148 -18.82 -32.28 0.67
C LEU A 148 -19.01 -31.09 1.64
N GLN A 149 -19.25 -31.35 2.93
CA GLN A 149 -19.29 -30.33 3.98
C GLN A 149 -17.95 -29.60 4.12
N SER A 150 -16.83 -30.34 4.09
CA SER A 150 -15.49 -29.77 4.17
C SER A 150 -15.17 -28.88 2.96
N LEU A 151 -15.54 -29.31 1.76
CA LEU A 151 -15.38 -28.51 0.53
C LEU A 151 -16.27 -27.27 0.54
N ALA A 152 -17.52 -27.38 1.04
CA ALA A 152 -18.39 -26.21 1.22
C ALA A 152 -17.76 -25.18 2.16
N LYS A 153 -17.09 -25.63 3.23
CA LYS A 153 -16.33 -24.73 4.12
C LYS A 153 -15.19 -24.01 3.41
N GLN A 154 -14.50 -24.64 2.45
CA GLN A 154 -13.50 -23.98 1.64
C GLN A 154 -14.10 -22.88 0.74
N VAL A 155 -15.32 -23.11 0.20
CA VAL A 155 -16.03 -22.06 -0.56
C VAL A 155 -16.39 -20.88 0.34
N GLU A 156 -16.84 -21.13 1.57
CA GLU A 156 -17.12 -20.07 2.55
C GLU A 156 -15.83 -19.26 2.87
N ASN A 157 -14.68 -19.92 3.00
CA ASN A 157 -13.39 -19.25 3.20
C ASN A 157 -13.02 -18.38 1.99
N LEU A 158 -13.33 -18.79 0.75
CA LEU A 158 -13.15 -17.97 -0.44
C LEU A 158 -14.05 -16.74 -0.44
N PHE A 159 -15.28 -16.81 0.06
CA PHE A 159 -16.15 -15.65 0.25
C PHE A 159 -15.54 -14.64 1.24
N GLU A 160 -14.97 -15.12 2.35
CA GLU A 160 -14.28 -14.28 3.32
C GLU A 160 -13.05 -13.59 2.71
N LEU A 161 -12.22 -14.36 2.01
CA LEU A 161 -11.05 -13.82 1.31
C LEU A 161 -11.45 -12.72 0.31
N ARG A 162 -12.49 -12.97 -0.48
CA ARG A 162 -13.05 -12.00 -1.42
C ARG A 162 -13.49 -10.72 -0.72
N ARG A 163 -14.22 -10.85 0.38
CA ARG A 163 -14.68 -9.71 1.18
C ARG A 163 -13.51 -8.86 1.67
N HIS A 164 -12.48 -9.50 2.23
CA HIS A 164 -11.30 -8.80 2.73
C HIS A 164 -10.54 -8.09 1.62
N ASN A 165 -10.39 -8.73 0.45
CA ASN A 165 -9.74 -8.10 -0.71
C ASN A 165 -10.48 -6.85 -1.16
N LEU A 166 -11.82 -6.91 -1.30
CA LEU A 166 -12.61 -5.74 -1.67
C LEU A 166 -12.52 -4.59 -0.63
N GLN A 167 -12.45 -4.94 0.66
CA GLN A 167 -12.26 -3.96 1.72
C GLN A 167 -10.86 -3.31 1.67
N LEU A 168 -9.82 -4.11 1.42
CA LEU A 168 -8.44 -3.61 1.26
C LEU A 168 -8.32 -2.70 0.05
N GLU A 169 -8.86 -3.09 -1.10
CA GLU A 169 -8.87 -2.25 -2.30
C GLU A 169 -9.54 -0.90 -2.04
N LYS A 170 -10.72 -0.91 -1.40
CA LYS A 170 -11.42 0.32 -1.04
C LYS A 170 -10.62 1.20 -0.10
N ALA A 171 -10.05 0.62 0.97
CA ALA A 171 -9.24 1.35 1.94
C ALA A 171 -7.98 1.94 1.29
N THR A 172 -7.35 1.20 0.38
CA THR A 172 -6.18 1.67 -0.37
C THR A 172 -6.52 2.87 -1.25
N LEU A 173 -7.64 2.80 -1.99
CA LEU A 173 -8.11 3.92 -2.83
C LEU A 173 -8.45 5.16 -1.98
N GLU A 174 -9.11 4.98 -0.83
CA GLU A 174 -9.40 6.09 0.08
C GLU A 174 -8.14 6.73 0.66
N LEU A 175 -7.13 5.93 1.02
CA LEU A 175 -5.83 6.43 1.51
C LEU A 175 -5.08 7.18 0.42
N GLN A 176 -5.05 6.66 -0.80
CA GLN A 176 -4.43 7.35 -1.95
C GLN A 176 -5.09 8.70 -2.21
N ALA A 177 -6.42 8.76 -2.24
CA ALA A 177 -7.15 10.00 -2.45
C ALA A 177 -6.87 11.04 -1.35
N ARG A 178 -6.82 10.61 -0.08
CA ARG A 178 -6.48 11.49 1.05
C ARG A 178 -5.05 12.01 0.98
N ASN A 179 -4.10 11.15 0.60
CA ASN A 179 -2.70 11.54 0.45
C ASN A 179 -2.54 12.59 -0.66
N GLU A 180 -3.22 12.40 -1.79
CA GLU A 180 -3.22 13.36 -2.90
C GLU A 180 -3.85 14.71 -2.50
N GLN A 181 -4.96 14.69 -1.76
CA GLN A 181 -5.56 15.92 -1.23
C GLN A 181 -4.60 16.66 -0.30
N LEU A 182 -3.89 15.94 0.57
CA LEU A 182 -2.92 16.54 1.51
C LEU A 182 -1.72 17.16 0.77
N LYS A 183 -1.22 16.48 -0.28
CA LYS A 183 -0.18 17.01 -1.17
C LYS A 183 -0.61 18.33 -1.82
N ASN A 184 -1.78 18.34 -2.44
CA ASN A 184 -2.33 19.52 -3.11
C ASN A 184 -2.52 20.68 -2.12
N PHE A 185 -3.05 20.39 -0.94
CA PHE A 185 -3.20 21.37 0.14
C PHE A 185 -1.84 21.96 0.56
N ALA A 186 -0.82 21.12 0.80
CA ALA A 186 0.53 21.56 1.15
C ALA A 186 1.13 22.47 0.05
N GLY A 187 0.94 22.13 -1.23
CA GLY A 187 1.39 22.92 -2.37
C GLY A 187 0.75 24.31 -2.40
N VAL A 188 -0.58 24.38 -2.30
CA VAL A 188 -1.33 25.66 -2.31
C VAL A 188 -0.94 26.53 -1.12
N VAL A 189 -0.97 25.97 0.09
CA VAL A 189 -0.62 26.70 1.32
C VAL A 189 0.83 27.22 1.26
N SER A 190 1.77 26.39 0.74
CA SER A 190 3.16 26.79 0.61
C SER A 190 3.33 27.98 -0.34
N HIS A 191 2.67 27.95 -1.49
CA HIS A 191 2.67 29.06 -2.44
C HIS A 191 2.10 30.35 -1.83
N ASP A 192 0.92 30.25 -1.22
CA ASP A 192 0.20 31.40 -0.68
C ASP A 192 0.87 32.01 0.56
N MET A 193 1.67 31.24 1.29
CA MET A 193 2.46 31.73 2.41
C MET A 193 3.83 32.29 2.00
N LYS A 194 4.44 31.81 0.91
CA LYS A 194 5.74 32.32 0.45
C LYS A 194 5.67 33.78 -0.01
N MET A 195 4.60 34.18 -0.69
CA MET A 195 4.44 35.57 -1.17
C MET A 195 4.41 36.61 -0.05
N PRO A 196 3.53 36.51 0.99
CA PRO A 196 3.54 37.46 2.09
C PRO A 196 4.87 37.48 2.86
N LEU A 197 5.54 36.33 3.03
CA LEU A 197 6.87 36.27 3.66
C LEU A 197 7.94 36.99 2.84
N ALA A 198 7.96 36.79 1.53
CA ALA A 198 8.85 37.56 0.64
C ALA A 198 8.60 39.06 0.73
N ASN A 199 7.32 39.47 0.77
CA ASN A 199 6.97 40.88 0.94
C ASN A 199 7.43 41.43 2.30
N MET A 200 7.33 40.65 3.40
CA MET A 200 7.86 41.06 4.73
C MET A 200 9.38 41.25 4.68
N ILE A 201 10.12 40.36 4.04
CA ILE A 201 11.57 40.44 3.89
C ILE A 201 11.96 41.72 3.09
N ILE A 202 11.34 41.91 1.91
CA ILE A 202 11.58 43.07 1.07
C ILE A 202 11.23 44.39 1.79
N THR A 203 10.06 44.42 2.47
CA THR A 203 9.64 45.62 3.20
C THR A 203 10.58 45.93 4.34
N THR A 204 11.07 44.92 5.07
CA THR A 204 12.07 45.14 6.14
C THR A 204 13.37 45.69 5.60
N ASP A 205 13.86 45.18 4.43
CA ASP A 205 15.04 45.70 3.78
C ASP A 205 14.87 47.15 3.28
N LEU A 206 13.70 47.47 2.70
CA LEU A 206 13.37 48.83 2.28
C LEU A 206 13.31 49.80 3.46
N ILE A 207 12.69 49.41 4.57
CA ILE A 207 12.62 50.23 5.81
C ILE A 207 14.06 50.50 6.31
N LYS A 208 14.90 49.45 6.38
CA LYS A 208 16.27 49.56 6.83
C LYS A 208 17.09 50.44 5.89
N ALA A 209 16.98 50.26 4.58
CA ALA A 209 17.72 51.10 3.59
C ALA A 209 17.29 52.59 3.64
N LYS A 210 16.00 52.87 3.82
CA LYS A 210 15.47 54.22 3.74
C LYS A 210 15.53 55.01 5.07
N TYR A 211 15.43 54.30 6.21
CA TYR A 211 15.24 54.91 7.51
C TYR A 211 16.26 54.46 8.58
N ALA A 212 17.37 53.77 8.20
CA ALA A 212 18.39 53.32 9.17
C ALA A 212 18.86 54.41 10.13
N ASN A 213 19.02 55.63 9.65
CA ASN A 213 19.46 56.77 10.46
C ASN A 213 18.43 57.28 11.46
N LYS A 214 17.18 56.75 11.46
CA LYS A 214 16.09 57.12 12.35
C LYS A 214 15.83 56.08 13.42
N PHE A 215 16.46 54.93 13.34
CA PHE A 215 16.37 53.85 14.31
C PHE A 215 17.61 53.86 15.21
N ASP A 216 17.44 53.54 16.46
CA ASP A 216 18.49 53.19 17.40
C ASP A 216 18.98 51.75 17.10
N GLU A 217 20.00 51.29 17.82
CA GLU A 217 20.55 49.93 17.65
C GLU A 217 19.50 48.87 17.90
N GLU A 218 18.62 49.07 18.90
CA GLU A 218 17.54 48.14 19.25
C GLU A 218 16.48 48.05 18.14
N GLY A 219 16.11 49.18 17.52
CA GLY A 219 15.20 49.21 16.38
C GLY A 219 15.73 48.48 15.14
N ILE A 220 17.04 48.60 14.88
CA ILE A 220 17.70 47.83 13.80
C ILE A 220 17.74 46.33 14.11
N GLU A 221 17.93 45.96 15.39
CA GLU A 221 17.91 44.56 15.81
C GLU A 221 16.52 43.95 15.64
N TYR A 222 15.45 44.65 15.99
CA TYR A 222 14.06 44.18 15.75
C TYR A 222 13.78 43.95 14.26
N LEU A 223 14.25 44.81 13.36
CA LEU A 223 14.12 44.60 11.92
C LEU A 223 14.85 43.35 11.46
N ASN A 224 16.06 43.12 12.00
CA ASN A 224 16.82 41.91 11.70
C ASN A 224 16.09 40.65 12.21
N TYR A 225 15.53 40.66 13.41
CA TYR A 225 14.74 39.57 13.94
C TYR A 225 13.49 39.26 13.10
N LEU A 226 12.78 40.30 12.64
CA LEU A 226 11.62 40.13 11.77
C LEU A 226 12.01 39.49 10.44
N LYS A 227 13.10 39.98 9.82
CA LYS A 227 13.62 39.40 8.59
C LYS A 227 14.03 37.94 8.76
N GLN A 228 14.82 37.61 9.80
CA GLN A 228 15.24 36.26 10.11
C GLN A 228 14.04 35.32 10.35
N SER A 229 13.03 35.77 11.10
CA SER A 229 11.84 34.99 11.37
C SER A 229 11.06 34.68 10.10
N SER A 230 10.96 35.65 9.18
CA SER A 230 10.30 35.48 7.89
C SER A 230 11.05 34.48 7.01
N PHE A 231 12.39 34.53 6.97
CA PHE A 231 13.21 33.54 6.27
C PHE A 231 13.06 32.13 6.87
N LYS A 232 13.11 32.01 8.20
CA LYS A 232 12.91 30.73 8.88
C LYS A 232 11.56 30.10 8.50
N LEU A 233 10.48 30.89 8.56
CA LEU A 233 9.15 30.39 8.22
C LEU A 233 9.06 29.98 6.74
N SER A 234 9.65 30.75 5.82
CA SER A 234 9.71 30.40 4.39
C SER A 234 10.45 29.07 4.16
N ASN A 235 11.55 28.84 4.87
CA ASN A 235 12.32 27.60 4.78
C ASN A 235 11.55 26.41 5.37
N TYR A 236 10.80 26.58 6.48
CA TYR A 236 9.93 25.53 7.01
C TYR A 236 8.86 25.11 6.01
N ILE A 237 8.17 26.09 5.41
CA ILE A 237 7.14 25.83 4.41
C ILE A 237 7.70 25.10 3.19
N THR A 238 8.89 25.51 2.73
CA THR A 238 9.56 24.85 1.61
C THR A 238 9.95 23.42 1.95
N GLY A 239 10.49 23.19 3.14
CA GLY A 239 10.86 21.84 3.59
C GLY A 239 9.66 20.90 3.72
N ILE A 240 8.53 21.40 4.26
CA ILE A 240 7.28 20.63 4.32
C ILE A 240 6.84 20.20 2.91
N LEU A 241 6.84 21.13 1.94
CA LEU A 241 6.47 20.83 0.57
C LEU A 241 7.39 19.77 -0.04
N GLN A 242 8.71 19.93 0.10
CA GLN A 242 9.68 18.95 -0.37
C GLN A 242 9.47 17.56 0.24
N HIS A 243 9.10 17.49 1.53
CA HIS A 243 8.79 16.22 2.19
C HIS A 243 7.57 15.52 1.57
N TYR A 244 6.50 16.27 1.23
CA TYR A 244 5.32 15.69 0.56
C TYR A 244 5.57 15.38 -0.92
N GLU A 245 6.39 16.16 -1.61
CA GLU A 245 6.73 15.95 -3.03
C GLU A 245 7.74 14.80 -3.24
N SER A 246 8.48 14.40 -2.21
CA SER A 246 9.50 13.34 -2.30
C SER A 246 8.94 12.00 -2.82
N GLU A 247 7.64 11.70 -2.62
CA GLU A 247 7.01 10.52 -3.19
C GLU A 247 6.94 10.54 -4.74
N ASN A 248 6.86 11.73 -5.35
CA ASN A 248 6.86 11.84 -6.80
C ASN A 248 8.25 11.55 -7.39
N LEU A 249 9.31 11.79 -6.62
CA LEU A 249 10.68 11.51 -7.04
C LEU A 249 10.89 9.98 -7.20
N THR A 250 10.26 9.17 -6.36
CA THR A 250 10.38 7.70 -6.41
C THR A 250 9.58 7.05 -7.53
N ALA A 251 8.63 7.76 -8.16
CA ALA A 251 7.88 7.30 -9.31
C ALA A 251 8.65 7.45 -10.65
N GLN A 252 9.81 8.09 -10.63
CA GLN A 252 10.65 8.22 -11.83
C GLN A 252 11.35 6.91 -12.14
N LYS A 253 11.62 6.68 -13.44
CA LYS A 253 12.27 5.46 -13.90
C LYS A 253 13.75 5.45 -13.46
N ASP A 254 14.25 4.25 -13.20
CA ASP A 254 15.67 4.03 -13.02
C ASP A 254 16.43 4.40 -14.29
N GLU A 255 17.60 4.98 -14.11
CA GLU A 255 18.53 5.31 -15.17
C GLU A 255 19.95 4.87 -14.81
N GLU A 256 20.76 4.64 -15.83
CA GLU A 256 22.16 4.26 -15.65
C GLU A 256 23.02 5.52 -15.63
N PHE A 257 23.84 5.68 -14.57
CA PHE A 257 24.72 6.84 -14.41
C PHE A 257 25.92 6.49 -13.54
N ASP A 258 26.93 7.35 -13.67
CA ASP A 258 28.17 7.27 -12.92
C ASP A 258 28.04 7.92 -11.55
N ILE A 259 28.50 7.26 -10.47
CA ILE A 259 28.40 7.79 -9.10
C ILE A 259 29.30 9.01 -8.89
N HIS A 260 30.48 9.08 -9.53
CA HIS A 260 31.34 10.25 -9.42
C HIS A 260 30.72 11.46 -10.08
N ASP A 261 30.15 11.32 -11.29
CA ASP A 261 29.44 12.41 -11.98
C ASP A 261 28.32 12.99 -11.13
N LEU A 262 27.57 12.11 -10.44
CA LEU A 262 26.52 12.55 -9.52
C LEU A 262 27.08 13.36 -8.34
N LEU A 263 28.12 12.83 -7.68
CA LEU A 263 28.71 13.46 -6.50
C LEU A 263 29.44 14.76 -6.84
N GLU A 264 30.16 14.84 -7.96
CA GLU A 264 30.77 16.07 -8.45
C GLU A 264 29.72 17.16 -8.72
N GLY A 265 28.60 16.80 -9.37
CA GLY A 265 27.46 17.71 -9.54
C GLY A 265 26.89 18.25 -8.23
N ILE A 266 26.81 17.40 -7.19
CA ILE A 266 26.36 17.80 -5.85
C ILE A 266 27.38 18.74 -5.17
N ILE A 267 28.66 18.44 -5.30
CA ILE A 267 29.75 19.29 -4.77
C ILE A 267 29.67 20.68 -5.37
N ASP A 268 29.50 20.80 -6.68
CA ASP A 268 29.34 22.05 -7.37
C ASP A 268 28.12 22.85 -6.91
N LEU A 269 26.98 22.17 -6.73
CA LEU A 269 25.73 22.78 -6.24
C LEU A 269 25.86 23.36 -4.83
N LEU A 270 26.63 22.69 -3.96
CA LEU A 270 26.78 23.09 -2.57
C LEU A 270 27.77 24.26 -2.36
N ASN A 271 28.45 24.70 -3.41
CA ASN A 271 29.45 25.82 -3.38
C ASN A 271 30.43 25.66 -2.20
N ILE A 272 31.11 24.51 -2.14
CA ILE A 272 31.95 24.13 -1.02
C ILE A 272 33.17 25.01 -0.90
N ASN A 273 33.46 25.53 0.31
CA ASN A 273 34.61 26.37 0.59
C ASN A 273 35.92 25.57 0.62
N ASP A 274 37.05 26.24 0.44
CA ASP A 274 38.41 25.67 0.39
C ASP A 274 38.84 24.89 1.66
N ASN A 275 38.07 24.99 2.75
CA ASN A 275 38.33 24.31 4.02
C ASN A 275 37.53 23.01 4.19
N CYS A 276 37.00 22.43 3.12
CA CYS A 276 36.27 21.17 3.13
C CYS A 276 36.83 20.19 2.10
N VAL A 277 37.11 18.98 2.53
CA VAL A 277 37.56 17.87 1.69
C VAL A 277 36.45 16.82 1.64
N ILE A 278 35.97 16.54 0.44
CA ILE A 278 35.03 15.42 0.21
C ILE A 278 35.77 14.32 -0.53
N ASN A 279 35.96 13.18 0.12
CA ASN A 279 36.56 12.01 -0.48
C ASN A 279 35.50 11.18 -1.18
N LEU A 280 35.62 11.04 -2.49
CA LEU A 280 34.75 10.22 -3.31
C LEU A 280 35.09 8.74 -3.14
N PRO A 281 34.17 7.80 -3.51
CA PRO A 281 34.46 6.37 -3.51
C PRO A 281 35.72 6.04 -4.32
N GLU A 282 36.63 5.20 -3.80
CA GLU A 282 37.88 4.84 -4.51
C GLU A 282 37.61 4.21 -5.89
N ASN A 283 36.57 3.38 -5.98
CA ASN A 283 36.16 2.76 -7.23
C ASN A 283 34.92 3.49 -7.77
N ASN A 284 35.07 4.06 -8.94
CA ASN A 284 33.93 4.57 -9.67
C ASN A 284 33.03 3.42 -10.13
N MET A 285 31.71 3.60 -10.01
CA MET A 285 30.74 2.55 -10.27
C MET A 285 29.54 3.10 -11.04
N MET A 286 29.13 2.34 -12.06
CA MET A 286 27.85 2.58 -12.73
C MET A 286 26.69 2.08 -11.84
N LEU A 287 25.73 2.95 -11.62
CA LEU A 287 24.51 2.66 -10.88
C LEU A 287 23.32 2.63 -11.85
N ASN A 288 22.41 1.71 -11.65
CA ASN A 288 21.12 1.67 -12.34
C ASN A 288 20.00 1.77 -11.30
N CYS A 289 19.57 3.00 -11.04
CA CYS A 289 18.61 3.31 -10.00
C CYS A 289 18.00 4.70 -10.21
N ASN A 290 17.10 5.12 -9.30
CA ASN A 290 16.49 6.44 -9.35
C ASN A 290 17.51 7.54 -8.97
N ARG A 291 18.12 8.17 -9.98
CA ARG A 291 19.16 9.21 -9.85
C ARG A 291 18.69 10.42 -9.05
N ILE A 292 17.48 10.93 -9.33
CA ILE A 292 16.98 12.16 -8.68
C ILE A 292 16.74 11.94 -7.20
N ALA A 293 16.20 10.77 -6.82
CA ALA A 293 16.01 10.44 -5.42
C ALA A 293 17.35 10.27 -4.70
N LEU A 294 18.35 9.64 -5.33
CA LEU A 294 19.69 9.49 -4.78
C LEU A 294 20.40 10.85 -4.62
N GLU A 295 20.29 11.72 -5.63
CA GLU A 295 20.80 13.09 -5.57
C GLU A 295 20.23 13.86 -4.37
N GLN A 296 18.90 13.78 -4.16
CA GLN A 296 18.24 14.42 -3.03
C GLN A 296 18.68 13.85 -1.67
N ILE A 297 18.94 12.54 -1.59
CA ILE A 297 19.50 11.91 -0.37
C ILE A 297 20.90 12.47 -0.08
N PHE A 298 21.79 12.48 -1.06
CA PHE A 298 23.15 13.01 -0.89
C PHE A 298 23.15 14.49 -0.55
N LEU A 299 22.35 15.32 -1.23
CA LEU A 299 22.21 16.76 -0.93
C LEU A 299 21.82 17.00 0.53
N ASN A 300 20.89 16.21 1.07
CA ASN A 300 20.49 16.33 2.47
C ASN A 300 21.58 15.88 3.43
N LEU A 301 22.21 14.72 3.19
CA LEU A 301 23.20 14.15 4.10
C LEU A 301 24.52 14.95 4.08
N ILE A 302 25.07 15.25 2.90
CA ILE A 302 26.29 16.07 2.75
C ILE A 302 26.03 17.49 3.25
N GLY A 303 24.85 18.07 2.93
CA GLY A 303 24.45 19.36 3.44
C GLY A 303 24.39 19.43 4.98
N ASN A 304 23.93 18.36 5.64
CA ASN A 304 23.96 18.26 7.09
C ASN A 304 25.38 18.13 7.63
N SER A 305 26.25 17.34 7.00
CA SER A 305 27.66 17.20 7.37
C SER A 305 28.43 18.52 7.29
N LEU A 306 28.09 19.39 6.35
CA LEU A 306 28.65 20.75 6.25
C LEU A 306 28.11 21.69 7.33
N LYS A 307 26.79 21.64 7.60
CA LYS A 307 26.12 22.55 8.54
C LYS A 307 26.49 22.27 10.01
N TYR A 308 26.55 20.99 10.40
CA TYR A 308 26.78 20.56 11.77
C TYR A 308 28.23 20.11 11.99
N ASN A 309 29.18 20.93 11.50
CA ASN A 309 30.61 20.70 11.65
C ASN A 309 31.30 21.91 12.25
N ASN A 310 32.04 21.69 13.33
CA ASN A 310 32.76 22.73 14.07
C ASN A 310 34.27 22.69 13.88
N LYS A 311 34.77 21.83 12.99
CA LYS A 311 36.21 21.69 12.71
C LYS A 311 36.73 22.79 11.80
N GLU A 312 38.04 23.08 11.90
CA GLU A 312 38.73 23.99 10.97
C GLU A 312 38.73 23.40 9.56
N GLU A 313 39.02 22.12 9.43
CA GLU A 313 38.94 21.35 8.20
C GLU A 313 37.77 20.32 8.30
N ILE A 314 36.82 20.47 7.39
CA ILE A 314 35.67 19.54 7.26
C ILE A 314 36.12 18.38 6.39
N ILE A 315 35.95 17.16 6.85
CA ILE A 315 36.24 15.93 6.10
C ILE A 315 34.96 15.15 5.98
N ILE A 316 34.60 14.81 4.75
CA ILE A 316 33.43 13.97 4.45
C ILE A 316 33.88 12.81 3.55
N ASP A 317 33.74 11.59 4.03
CA ASP A 317 34.05 10.38 3.28
C ASP A 317 32.77 9.76 2.73
N VAL A 318 32.70 9.53 1.43
CA VAL A 318 31.58 8.87 0.76
C VAL A 318 32.05 7.52 0.26
N LEU A 319 31.37 6.46 0.67
CA LEU A 319 31.62 5.10 0.22
C LEU A 319 30.40 4.54 -0.48
N CYS A 320 30.63 3.74 -1.52
CA CYS A 320 29.61 3.05 -2.27
C CYS A 320 30.02 1.60 -2.53
N SER A 321 29.11 0.66 -2.42
CA SER A 321 29.34 -0.75 -2.75
C SER A 321 28.10 -1.39 -3.37
N ASN A 322 28.33 -2.33 -4.30
CA ASN A 322 27.27 -3.13 -4.89
C ASN A 322 27.12 -4.43 -4.09
N GLY A 323 26.00 -4.60 -3.40
CA GLY A 323 25.62 -5.81 -2.66
C GLY A 323 24.76 -6.79 -3.46
N GLY A 324 24.72 -6.67 -4.79
CA GLY A 324 23.87 -7.47 -5.69
C GLY A 324 22.47 -6.89 -5.82
N LYS A 325 21.57 -7.22 -4.94
CA LYS A 325 20.19 -6.66 -4.96
C LYS A 325 20.13 -5.20 -4.51
N PHE A 326 21.07 -4.78 -3.66
CA PHE A 326 21.10 -3.44 -3.08
C PHE A 326 22.42 -2.75 -3.36
N TYR A 327 22.37 -1.47 -3.66
CA TYR A 327 23.49 -0.57 -3.52
C TYR A 327 23.54 -0.08 -2.07
N ASN A 328 24.73 -0.11 -1.47
CA ASN A 328 24.96 0.35 -0.11
C ASN A 328 25.86 1.57 -0.12
N PHE A 329 25.50 2.58 0.63
CA PHE A 329 26.19 3.85 0.72
C PHE A 329 26.52 4.17 2.18
N SER A 330 27.67 4.80 2.40
CA SER A 330 28.09 5.32 3.69
C SER A 330 28.61 6.74 3.52
N ILE A 331 28.12 7.66 4.36
CA ILE A 331 28.59 9.05 4.41
C ILE A 331 29.08 9.30 5.84
N THR A 332 30.38 9.56 5.98
CA THR A 332 31.02 9.82 7.27
C THR A 332 31.54 11.23 7.33
N ASP A 333 31.24 11.97 8.38
CA ASP A 333 31.77 13.30 8.65
C ASP A 333 32.58 13.31 9.96
N ASN A 334 33.46 14.30 10.11
CA ASN A 334 34.23 14.56 11.33
C ASN A 334 33.61 15.65 12.23
N GLY A 335 32.28 15.87 12.12
CA GLY A 335 31.54 16.95 12.75
C GLY A 335 31.31 16.77 14.27
N VAL A 336 30.28 17.47 14.76
CA VAL A 336 29.95 17.52 16.21
C VAL A 336 29.43 16.22 16.76
N GLY A 337 28.94 15.32 15.90
CA GLY A 337 28.33 14.05 16.29
C GLY A 337 26.95 14.21 16.92
N ILE A 338 26.28 13.07 17.17
CA ILE A 338 24.89 12.99 17.66
C ILE A 338 24.87 12.19 18.97
N PRO A 339 24.29 12.74 20.05
CA PRO A 339 24.12 12.02 21.30
C PRO A 339 23.33 10.72 21.13
N LYS A 340 23.73 9.66 21.81
CA LYS A 340 23.18 8.30 21.61
C LYS A 340 21.66 8.23 21.85
N ASP A 341 21.17 8.98 22.82
CA ASP A 341 19.75 9.07 23.18
C ASP A 341 18.89 9.79 22.13
N LYS A 342 19.50 10.45 21.15
CA LYS A 342 18.84 11.20 20.07
C LYS A 342 18.91 10.52 18.70
N GLN A 343 19.75 9.47 18.55
CA GLN A 343 19.99 8.86 17.24
C GLN A 343 18.76 8.19 16.62
N GLU A 344 17.78 7.75 17.41
CA GLU A 344 16.52 7.22 16.92
C GLU A 344 15.56 8.33 16.48
N ASP A 345 15.55 9.46 17.21
CA ASP A 345 14.61 10.56 17.00
C ASP A 345 14.95 11.45 15.80
N ILE A 346 16.22 11.48 15.34
CA ILE A 346 16.68 12.41 14.28
C ILE A 346 15.94 12.25 12.95
N PHE A 347 15.32 11.11 12.72
CA PHE A 347 14.54 10.83 11.52
C PHE A 347 13.06 11.22 11.64
N GLU A 348 12.62 11.66 12.83
CA GLU A 348 11.26 12.16 13.03
C GLU A 348 11.14 13.59 12.50
N LEU A 349 9.95 13.90 11.97
CA LEU A 349 9.67 15.21 11.36
C LEU A 349 9.81 16.33 12.41
N PHE A 350 10.47 17.44 12.05
CA PHE A 350 10.73 18.60 12.91
C PHE A 350 11.70 18.38 14.08
N THR A 351 12.39 17.25 14.13
CA THR A 351 13.41 17.00 15.16
C THR A 351 14.69 17.76 14.83
N VAL A 352 15.14 18.58 15.76
CA VAL A 352 16.38 19.36 15.71
C VAL A 352 17.13 19.15 17.01
N ILE A 353 18.40 18.70 16.94
CA ILE A 353 19.23 18.40 18.12
C ILE A 353 20.00 19.63 18.58
N GLU A 354 20.65 20.31 17.64
CA GLU A 354 21.41 21.54 17.92
C GLU A 354 20.59 22.79 17.61
N GLU A 355 20.65 23.77 18.52
CA GLU A 355 19.90 25.02 18.34
C GLU A 355 20.44 25.85 17.18
N GLN A 356 21.73 25.75 16.84
CA GLN A 356 22.39 26.52 15.76
C GLN A 356 23.38 25.69 14.97
N ASP A 357 23.38 25.88 13.64
CA ASP A 357 24.42 25.38 12.74
C ASP A 357 25.69 26.25 12.79
N ARG A 358 26.73 25.90 12.03
CA ARG A 358 27.97 26.66 11.91
C ARG A 358 27.77 28.15 11.53
N SER A 359 26.67 28.45 10.87
CA SER A 359 26.31 29.83 10.43
C SER A 359 25.35 30.53 11.42
N GLY A 360 25.07 29.92 12.58
CA GLY A 360 24.15 30.45 13.58
C GLY A 360 22.66 30.29 13.23
N ASN A 361 22.33 29.50 12.22
CA ASN A 361 20.96 29.22 11.84
C ASN A 361 20.44 27.95 12.50
N ARG A 362 19.16 27.92 12.82
CA ARG A 362 18.49 26.71 13.32
C ARG A 362 18.03 25.85 12.15
N GLY A 363 18.31 24.54 12.19
CA GLY A 363 17.82 23.57 11.23
C GLY A 363 16.28 23.45 11.26
N ASN A 364 15.70 22.95 10.17
CA ASN A 364 14.25 22.77 10.02
C ASN A 364 13.74 21.40 10.51
N GLY A 365 14.64 20.44 10.76
CA GLY A 365 14.28 19.08 11.18
C GLY A 365 13.49 18.29 10.14
N ILE A 366 13.60 18.63 8.84
CA ILE A 366 12.84 17.99 7.76
C ILE A 366 13.76 17.13 6.88
N GLY A 367 15.05 17.49 6.74
CA GLY A 367 15.96 16.83 5.81
C GLY A 367 16.13 15.31 6.06
N LEU A 368 16.39 14.90 7.30
CA LEU A 368 16.60 13.48 7.65
C LEU A 368 15.31 12.66 7.57
N SER A 369 14.16 13.24 7.92
CA SER A 369 12.86 12.57 7.73
C SER A 369 12.53 12.36 6.25
N THR A 370 12.91 13.31 5.38
CA THR A 370 12.80 13.17 3.92
C THR A 370 13.73 12.08 3.40
N VAL A 371 14.97 12.01 3.90
CA VAL A 371 15.93 10.94 3.54
C VAL A 371 15.37 9.57 3.92
N LYS A 372 14.90 9.39 5.16
CA LYS A 372 14.29 8.13 5.63
C LYS A 372 13.11 7.72 4.74
N LYS A 373 12.24 8.67 4.38
CA LYS A 373 11.10 8.44 3.51
C LYS A 373 11.53 8.01 2.10
N LEU A 374 12.51 8.68 1.49
CA LEU A 374 13.05 8.33 0.18
C LEU A 374 13.69 6.94 0.19
N VAL A 375 14.58 6.66 1.14
CA VAL A 375 15.25 5.35 1.28
C VAL A 375 14.23 4.23 1.42
N ASN A 376 13.22 4.39 2.31
CA ASN A 376 12.18 3.38 2.51
C ASN A 376 11.34 3.16 1.24
N SER A 377 11.00 4.22 0.50
CA SER A 377 10.22 4.11 -0.73
C SER A 377 11.01 3.48 -1.89
N LEU A 378 12.34 3.52 -1.83
CA LEU A 378 13.25 2.82 -2.75
C LEU A 378 13.61 1.39 -2.26
N GLY A 379 12.86 0.88 -1.24
CA GLY A 379 12.99 -0.47 -0.72
C GLY A 379 14.25 -0.71 0.09
N GLY A 380 14.93 0.34 0.56
CA GLY A 380 16.14 0.28 1.37
C GLY A 380 15.91 0.59 2.84
N GLU A 381 17.01 0.66 3.59
CA GLU A 381 17.06 1.01 5.00
C GLU A 381 18.12 2.08 5.25
N ILE A 382 17.93 2.92 6.28
CA ILE A 382 18.90 3.91 6.73
C ILE A 382 19.18 3.73 8.21
N SER A 383 20.45 3.87 8.57
CA SER A 383 20.94 3.83 9.96
C SER A 383 21.98 4.90 10.21
N VAL A 384 22.21 5.22 11.48
CA VAL A 384 23.20 6.20 11.91
C VAL A 384 24.11 5.59 12.98
N VAL A 385 25.39 5.88 12.91
CA VAL A 385 26.39 5.60 13.94
C VAL A 385 27.12 6.91 14.21
N SER A 386 27.05 7.40 15.44
CA SER A 386 27.63 8.70 15.77
C SER A 386 28.16 8.74 17.21
N GLU A 387 29.23 9.51 17.40
CA GLU A 387 29.80 9.80 18.72
C GLU A 387 30.08 11.30 18.83
N VAL A 388 29.68 11.91 19.94
CA VAL A 388 29.81 13.34 20.17
C VAL A 388 31.28 13.77 20.05
N ASN A 389 31.55 14.82 19.28
CA ASN A 389 32.86 15.39 18.93
C ASN A 389 33.77 14.50 18.06
N LYS A 390 33.32 13.33 17.62
CA LYS A 390 34.06 12.48 16.68
C LYS A 390 33.50 12.50 15.27
N GLY A 391 32.18 12.71 15.13
CA GLY A 391 31.50 12.78 13.84
C GLY A 391 30.31 11.82 13.73
N THR A 392 29.77 11.73 12.54
CA THR A 392 28.58 10.95 12.23
C THR A 392 28.78 10.13 10.95
N THR A 393 28.32 8.87 10.99
CA THR A 393 28.23 8.01 9.81
C THR A 393 26.77 7.66 9.54
N PHE A 394 26.24 8.05 8.39
CA PHE A 394 24.98 7.60 7.87
C PHE A 394 25.20 6.45 6.90
N ASN A 395 24.57 5.31 7.14
CA ASN A 395 24.55 4.17 6.24
C ASN A 395 23.16 3.99 5.67
N PHE A 396 23.05 3.88 4.35
CA PHE A 396 21.77 3.60 3.73
C PHE A 396 21.92 2.65 2.54
N SER A 397 20.82 1.98 2.21
CA SER A 397 20.75 1.10 1.05
C SER A 397 19.59 1.52 0.14
N MET A 398 19.62 1.09 -1.10
CA MET A 398 18.50 1.21 -2.03
C MET A 398 18.49 0.05 -3.01
N ASN A 399 17.31 -0.34 -3.48
CA ASN A 399 17.19 -1.35 -4.53
C ASN A 399 17.88 -0.83 -5.80
N GLY A 400 18.70 -1.71 -6.39
CA GLY A 400 19.28 -1.50 -7.70
C GLY A 400 18.79 -2.61 -8.63
N ASN A 401 18.47 -2.26 -9.88
CA ASN A 401 18.39 -3.27 -10.92
C ASN A 401 19.84 -3.58 -11.29
N ALA A 402 20.41 -4.63 -10.68
CA ALA A 402 21.75 -5.07 -11.06
C ALA A 402 21.75 -5.36 -12.58
N CYS A 403 22.60 -4.66 -13.31
CA CYS A 403 22.99 -5.10 -14.65
C CYS A 403 23.66 -6.47 -14.47
N GLU A 404 23.02 -7.56 -15.01
CA GLU A 404 23.64 -8.88 -15.14
C GLU A 404 24.85 -8.83 -16.07
#